data_ed07e2e8519b0ac2b15babeaa62ccdde
#
_entry.id   ed07e2e8519b0ac2b15babeaa62ccdde
#
_cell.length_a   1.000
_cell.length_b   1.000
_cell.length_c   1.000
_cell.angle_alpha   90.00
_cell.angle_beta   90.00
_cell.angle_gamma   90.00
#
_symmetry.space_group_name_H-M   'P 1'
#
loop_
_entity.id
_entity.type
_entity.pdbx_description
1 polymer ?
#
loop_
_entity_poly.entity_id
_entity_poly.type
_entity_poly.pdbx_seq_one_letter_code
_entity_poly.pdbx_strand_id
1 'polypeptide(L)'
;KQRAALVRSLNNNPDKPWINKAVQEHYAPGSTFKAITAVSGLQNKKIGLWTQEYCPGYYQLGRSKWRCFHRGGHGHIALAEAMKESCDTYFYSLGYDLGIDRLSATSQLLGFGSRTGIDLDGEIPGIVPTRDWYKSHQRRYSPGFVVNNAIGQGDVAITPLQLASAYAALI
;
A
#
# COMPACT_ATOMS: atom_id res chain seq x y z
N LYS A 1 2.01 -25.07 37.95
CA LYS A 1 2.72 -25.71 36.82
C LYS A 1 1.93 -25.56 35.51
N GLN A 2 0.61 -25.79 35.48
CA GLN A 2 -0.24 -25.67 34.28
C GLN A 2 -0.25 -24.24 33.66
N ARG A 3 -0.38 -23.18 34.51
CA ARG A 3 -0.34 -21.78 34.05
C ARG A 3 1.00 -21.45 33.37
N ALA A 4 2.11 -21.89 33.90
CA ALA A 4 3.43 -21.65 33.31
C ALA A 4 3.61 -22.36 31.96
N ALA A 5 3.06 -23.58 31.84
CA ALA A 5 3.08 -24.32 30.58
C ALA A 5 2.21 -23.61 29.51
N LEU A 6 1.01 -23.16 29.88
CA LEU A 6 0.13 -22.41 28.99
C LEU A 6 0.79 -21.11 28.53
N VAL A 7 1.38 -20.33 29.44
CA VAL A 7 2.08 -19.08 29.07
C VAL A 7 3.24 -19.36 28.11
N ARG A 8 4.01 -20.43 28.34
CA ARG A 8 5.08 -20.83 27.39
C ARG A 8 4.54 -21.22 26.02
N SER A 9 3.44 -21.98 25.97
CA SER A 9 2.83 -22.38 24.70
C SER A 9 2.33 -21.16 23.92
N LEU A 10 1.73 -20.17 24.58
CA LEU A 10 1.28 -18.92 23.95
C LEU A 10 2.46 -18.06 23.49
N ASN A 11 3.54 -17.95 24.29
CA ASN A 11 4.73 -17.19 23.90
C ASN A 11 5.47 -17.79 22.70
N ASN A 12 5.43 -19.11 22.56
CA ASN A 12 6.08 -19.84 21.45
C ASN A 12 5.14 -20.06 20.27
N ASN A 13 3.90 -19.59 20.34
CA ASN A 13 2.94 -19.75 19.25
C ASN A 13 3.32 -18.85 18.06
N PRO A 14 3.52 -19.41 16.85
CA PRO A 14 3.84 -18.63 15.65
C PRO A 14 2.75 -17.60 15.30
N ASP A 15 1.49 -17.84 15.70
CA ASP A 15 0.36 -16.94 15.47
C ASP A 15 0.37 -15.70 16.39
N LYS A 16 1.33 -15.64 17.34
CA LYS A 16 1.52 -14.48 18.25
C LYS A 16 0.21 -14.00 18.91
N PRO A 17 -0.50 -14.85 19.69
CA PRO A 17 -1.84 -14.53 20.21
C PRO A 17 -1.87 -13.37 21.21
N TRP A 18 -0.72 -12.94 21.74
CA TRP A 18 -0.61 -11.78 22.62
C TRP A 18 -0.56 -10.43 21.88
N ILE A 19 -0.30 -10.47 20.57
CA ILE A 19 -0.20 -9.25 19.77
C ILE A 19 -1.58 -8.85 19.29
N ASN A 20 -2.01 -7.63 19.59
CA ASN A 20 -3.17 -7.02 18.95
C ASN A 20 -2.83 -6.66 17.49
N LYS A 21 -3.10 -7.57 16.58
CA LYS A 21 -2.74 -7.43 15.15
C LYS A 21 -3.40 -6.24 14.47
N ALA A 22 -4.47 -5.69 15.04
CA ALA A 22 -5.12 -4.53 14.48
C ALA A 22 -4.26 -3.25 14.62
N VAL A 23 -3.41 -3.16 15.65
CA VAL A 23 -2.67 -1.94 16.00
C VAL A 23 -1.18 -2.16 16.21
N GLN A 24 -0.74 -3.39 16.51
CA GLN A 24 0.64 -3.73 16.90
C GLN A 24 1.42 -4.50 15.83
N GLU A 25 0.81 -4.76 14.69
CA GLU A 25 1.46 -5.42 13.56
C GLU A 25 1.05 -4.72 12.26
N HIS A 26 1.96 -4.64 11.29
CA HIS A 26 1.69 -4.00 10.03
C HIS A 26 1.86 -4.99 8.87
N TYR A 27 1.09 -4.78 7.82
CA TYR A 27 1.00 -5.65 6.66
C TYR A 27 1.09 -4.84 5.38
N ALA A 28 1.55 -5.47 4.31
CA ALA A 28 1.41 -4.92 2.97
C ALA A 28 -0.09 -4.86 2.63
N PRO A 29 -0.65 -3.66 2.35
CA PRO A 29 -2.09 -3.51 2.15
C PRO A 29 -2.59 -4.16 0.86
N GLY A 30 -1.72 -4.43 -0.11
CA GLY A 30 -2.11 -4.97 -1.40
C GLY A 30 -3.10 -4.07 -2.14
N SER A 31 -3.99 -4.66 -2.94
CA SER A 31 -4.93 -3.93 -3.80
C SER A 31 -5.87 -2.96 -3.08
N THR A 32 -6.03 -3.06 -1.76
CA THR A 32 -6.77 -2.05 -1.00
C THR A 32 -6.09 -0.68 -1.03
N PHE A 33 -4.78 -0.63 -1.23
CA PHE A 33 -4.04 0.62 -1.36
C PHE A 33 -4.28 1.35 -2.68
N LYS A 34 -4.84 0.69 -3.69
CA LYS A 34 -5.15 1.30 -5.00
C LYS A 34 -6.11 2.48 -4.89
N ALA A 35 -7.03 2.47 -3.94
CA ALA A 35 -7.90 3.61 -3.66
C ALA A 35 -7.08 4.85 -3.28
N ILE A 36 -6.06 4.67 -2.45
CA ILE A 36 -5.16 5.76 -2.02
C ILE A 36 -4.34 6.28 -3.21
N THR A 37 -3.87 5.38 -4.06
CA THR A 37 -3.15 5.74 -5.29
C THR A 37 -4.06 6.49 -6.27
N ALA A 38 -5.33 6.09 -6.40
CA ALA A 38 -6.32 6.78 -7.21
C ALA A 38 -6.58 8.21 -6.69
N VAL A 39 -6.80 8.37 -5.39
CA VAL A 39 -6.96 9.69 -4.73
C VAL A 39 -5.73 10.55 -4.98
N SER A 40 -4.52 10.00 -4.80
CA SER A 40 -3.28 10.71 -5.10
C SER A 40 -3.20 11.16 -6.56
N GLY A 41 -3.61 10.30 -7.50
CA GLY A 41 -3.65 10.59 -8.92
C GLY A 41 -4.59 11.75 -9.28
N LEU A 42 -5.80 11.72 -8.74
CA LEU A 42 -6.82 12.76 -8.93
C LEU A 42 -6.38 14.08 -8.28
N GLN A 43 -5.93 14.07 -7.03
CA GLN A 43 -5.48 15.24 -6.29
C GLN A 43 -4.29 15.94 -6.96
N ASN A 44 -3.35 15.19 -7.48
CA ASN A 44 -2.18 15.70 -8.18
C ASN A 44 -2.43 15.96 -9.69
N LYS A 45 -3.66 15.85 -10.16
CA LYS A 45 -4.07 16.07 -11.56
C LYS A 45 -3.28 15.20 -12.55
N LYS A 46 -2.88 14.01 -12.14
CA LYS A 46 -2.20 13.02 -13.00
C LYS A 46 -3.20 12.23 -13.84
N ILE A 47 -4.37 12.03 -13.29
CA ILE A 47 -5.52 11.39 -13.96
C ILE A 47 -6.79 12.20 -13.72
N GLY A 48 -7.77 12.03 -14.61
CA GLY A 48 -9.17 12.34 -14.40
C GLY A 48 -9.98 11.06 -14.37
N LEU A 49 -11.29 11.16 -14.12
CA LEU A 49 -12.18 9.99 -14.03
C LEU A 49 -12.20 9.15 -15.31
N TRP A 50 -11.98 9.77 -16.47
CA TRP A 50 -12.04 9.15 -17.79
C TRP A 50 -10.65 8.86 -18.39
N THR A 51 -9.58 9.10 -17.65
CA THR A 51 -8.22 8.79 -18.10
C THR A 51 -8.10 7.29 -18.30
N GLN A 52 -7.75 6.89 -19.52
CA GLN A 52 -7.58 5.50 -19.90
C GLN A 52 -6.12 5.11 -19.93
N GLU A 53 -5.85 3.88 -19.55
CA GLU A 53 -4.59 3.19 -19.71
C GLU A 53 -4.79 1.90 -20.50
N TYR A 54 -3.78 1.49 -21.26
CA TYR A 54 -3.79 0.20 -21.95
C TYR A 54 -3.09 -0.87 -21.13
N CYS A 55 -3.81 -1.91 -20.74
CA CYS A 55 -3.31 -3.04 -20.00
C CYS A 55 -3.11 -4.27 -20.90
N PRO A 56 -1.88 -4.58 -21.33
CA PRO A 56 -1.58 -5.82 -22.08
C PRO A 56 -1.35 -7.03 -21.16
N GLY A 57 -1.70 -6.95 -19.87
CA GLY A 57 -1.41 -7.96 -18.85
C GLY A 57 -0.09 -7.73 -18.11
N TYR A 58 0.58 -6.61 -18.34
CA TYR A 58 1.82 -6.23 -17.66
C TYR A 58 2.12 -4.73 -17.82
N TYR A 59 2.99 -4.22 -16.96
CA TYR A 59 3.65 -2.93 -17.07
C TYR A 59 5.15 -3.14 -17.28
N GLN A 60 5.77 -2.36 -18.15
CA GLN A 60 7.21 -2.46 -18.44
C GLN A 60 7.89 -1.11 -18.21
N LEU A 61 8.98 -1.13 -17.45
CA LEU A 61 9.83 0.03 -17.22
C LEU A 61 11.30 -0.39 -17.48
N GLY A 62 11.86 0.06 -18.58
CA GLY A 62 13.16 -0.37 -19.04
C GLY A 62 13.22 -1.89 -19.27
N ARG A 63 14.11 -2.59 -18.55
CA ARG A 63 14.24 -4.05 -18.61
C ARG A 63 13.35 -4.79 -17.62
N SER A 64 12.75 -4.08 -16.65
CA SER A 64 11.90 -4.67 -15.61
C SER A 64 10.46 -4.78 -16.08
N LYS A 65 9.81 -5.86 -15.70
CA LYS A 65 8.42 -6.17 -16.09
C LYS A 65 7.62 -6.59 -14.87
N TRP A 66 6.49 -5.92 -14.63
CA TRP A 66 5.51 -6.21 -13.59
C TRP A 66 4.26 -6.78 -14.21
N ARG A 67 3.83 -7.93 -13.76
CA ARG A 67 2.66 -8.60 -14.33
C ARG A 67 1.38 -8.08 -13.69
N CYS A 68 0.35 -7.89 -14.51
CA CYS A 68 -0.99 -7.68 -14.03
C CYS A 68 -1.57 -8.99 -13.49
N PHE A 69 -2.45 -8.90 -12.52
CA PHE A 69 -3.25 -10.02 -12.04
C PHE A 69 -3.94 -10.76 -13.19
N HIS A 70 -4.63 -10.02 -14.08
CA HIS A 70 -5.22 -10.58 -15.30
C HIS A 70 -4.15 -10.72 -16.39
N ARG A 71 -3.72 -11.94 -16.66
CA ARG A 71 -2.60 -12.25 -17.57
C ARG A 71 -2.88 -11.92 -19.04
N GLY A 72 -4.15 -11.98 -19.47
CA GLY A 72 -4.59 -11.61 -20.81
C GLY A 72 -4.64 -10.11 -21.05
N GLY A 73 -4.51 -9.30 -19.97
CA GLY A 73 -4.70 -7.87 -20.02
C GLY A 73 -6.17 -7.46 -19.99
N HIS A 74 -6.40 -6.20 -19.62
CA HIS A 74 -7.75 -5.62 -19.56
C HIS A 74 -8.06 -4.76 -20.79
N GLY A 75 -7.10 -4.62 -21.73
CA GLY A 75 -7.25 -3.69 -22.84
C GLY A 75 -7.24 -2.22 -22.36
N HIS A 76 -7.99 -1.37 -23.06
CA HIS A 76 -8.20 0.03 -22.62
C HIS A 76 -9.18 0.06 -21.45
N ILE A 77 -8.74 0.67 -20.34
CA ILE A 77 -9.47 0.66 -19.08
C ILE A 77 -9.36 2.03 -18.39
N ALA A 78 -10.49 2.57 -17.95
CA ALA A 78 -10.54 3.83 -17.20
C ALA A 78 -10.51 3.57 -15.68
N LEU A 79 -10.43 4.65 -14.87
CA LEU A 79 -10.24 4.55 -13.42
C LEU A 79 -11.27 3.65 -12.74
N ALA A 80 -12.56 3.83 -13.03
CA ALA A 80 -13.62 3.07 -12.36
C ALA A 80 -13.51 1.57 -12.62
N GLU A 81 -13.31 1.19 -13.89
CA GLU A 81 -13.10 -0.20 -14.29
C GLU A 81 -11.77 -0.74 -13.74
N ALA A 82 -10.70 0.08 -13.73
CA ALA A 82 -9.41 -0.32 -13.19
C ALA A 82 -9.49 -0.60 -11.68
N MET A 83 -10.30 0.14 -10.95
CA MET A 83 -10.61 -0.13 -9.53
C MET A 83 -11.42 -1.42 -9.38
N LYS A 84 -12.51 -1.57 -10.14
CA LYS A 84 -13.41 -2.73 -10.11
C LYS A 84 -12.68 -4.03 -10.44
N GLU A 85 -11.91 -4.03 -11.53
CA GLU A 85 -11.16 -5.20 -12.01
C GLU A 85 -9.78 -5.34 -11.34
N SER A 86 -9.46 -4.44 -10.40
CA SER A 86 -8.16 -4.43 -9.70
C SER A 86 -6.95 -4.46 -10.66
N CYS A 87 -6.98 -3.67 -11.74
CA CYS A 87 -5.96 -3.66 -12.77
C CYS A 87 -4.62 -3.15 -12.26
N ASP A 88 -3.65 -4.03 -12.03
CA ASP A 88 -2.33 -3.63 -11.55
C ASP A 88 -1.60 -2.71 -12.54
N THR A 89 -1.73 -2.97 -13.85
CA THR A 89 -1.05 -2.17 -14.89
C THR A 89 -1.44 -0.70 -14.83
N TYR A 90 -2.73 -0.40 -14.65
CA TYR A 90 -3.22 0.96 -14.49
C TYR A 90 -2.52 1.66 -13.32
N PHE A 91 -2.45 0.99 -12.18
CA PHE A 91 -1.86 1.56 -10.96
C PHE A 91 -0.33 1.57 -10.96
N TYR A 92 0.33 0.67 -11.68
CA TYR A 92 1.76 0.75 -11.93
C TYR A 92 2.14 2.01 -12.73
N SER A 93 1.42 2.28 -13.82
CA SER A 93 1.58 3.48 -14.65
C SER A 93 1.33 4.74 -13.83
N LEU A 94 0.18 4.81 -13.16
CA LEU A 94 -0.15 5.94 -12.30
C LEU A 94 0.87 6.18 -11.18
N GLY A 95 1.33 5.11 -10.52
CA GLY A 95 2.34 5.21 -9.47
C GLY A 95 3.66 5.76 -9.99
N TYR A 96 4.09 5.32 -11.16
CA TYR A 96 5.29 5.84 -11.81
C TYR A 96 5.16 7.35 -12.12
N ASP A 97 4.03 7.79 -12.67
CA ASP A 97 3.77 9.20 -13.01
C ASP A 97 3.62 10.12 -11.79
N LEU A 98 3.12 9.58 -10.68
CA LEU A 98 3.05 10.27 -9.39
C LEU A 98 4.45 10.46 -8.79
N GLY A 99 5.25 9.41 -8.82
CA GLY A 99 6.45 9.29 -8.02
C GLY A 99 6.16 9.05 -6.55
N ILE A 100 7.17 8.50 -5.85
CA ILE A 100 7.00 8.02 -4.45
C ILE A 100 6.59 9.15 -3.49
N ASP A 101 7.14 10.35 -3.63
CA ASP A 101 6.94 11.41 -2.65
C ASP A 101 5.49 11.97 -2.68
N ARG A 102 4.87 12.09 -3.88
CA ARG A 102 3.45 12.51 -3.98
C ARG A 102 2.52 11.43 -3.46
N LEU A 103 2.80 10.16 -3.80
CA LEU A 103 2.03 9.04 -3.28
C LEU A 103 2.10 8.99 -1.76
N SER A 104 3.30 9.16 -1.19
CA SER A 104 3.52 9.17 0.26
C SER A 104 2.85 10.37 0.94
N ALA A 105 2.92 11.55 0.35
CA ALA A 105 2.27 12.75 0.89
C ALA A 105 0.74 12.57 1.00
N THR A 106 0.09 12.05 -0.05
CA THR A 106 -1.34 11.73 0.00
C THR A 106 -1.66 10.65 1.02
N SER A 107 -0.82 9.61 1.12
CA SER A 107 -0.98 8.55 2.12
C SER A 107 -0.90 9.09 3.55
N GLN A 108 0.05 9.99 3.81
CA GLN A 108 0.20 10.63 5.11
C GLN A 108 -0.99 11.55 5.46
N LEU A 109 -1.55 12.26 4.49
CA LEU A 109 -2.78 13.05 4.69
C LEU A 109 -3.97 12.18 5.09
N LEU A 110 -4.01 10.92 4.67
CA LEU A 110 -5.02 9.93 5.03
C LEU A 110 -4.67 9.15 6.32
N GLY A 111 -3.62 9.58 7.05
CA GLY A 111 -3.24 9.03 8.35
C GLY A 111 -2.27 7.85 8.30
N PHE A 112 -1.82 7.39 7.13
CA PHE A 112 -0.80 6.34 7.06
C PHE A 112 0.57 6.84 7.51
N GLY A 113 1.36 5.98 8.12
CA GLY A 113 2.69 6.33 8.60
C GLY A 113 2.71 7.07 9.95
N SER A 114 1.54 7.25 10.58
CA SER A 114 1.35 7.88 11.88
C SER A 114 0.45 7.02 12.76
N ARG A 115 0.57 7.15 14.08
CA ARG A 115 -0.39 6.55 15.01
C ARG A 115 -1.75 7.21 14.85
N THR A 116 -2.83 6.43 14.93
CA THR A 116 -4.20 6.95 14.83
C THR A 116 -4.62 7.71 16.08
N GLY A 117 -3.96 7.47 17.19
CA GLY A 117 -4.28 8.06 18.49
C GLY A 117 -5.41 7.32 19.22
N ILE A 118 -5.71 6.08 18.81
CA ILE A 118 -6.64 5.23 19.55
C ILE A 118 -6.10 4.96 20.96
N ASP A 119 -6.99 4.94 21.96
CA ASP A 119 -6.64 4.65 23.35
C ASP A 119 -6.38 3.14 23.55
N LEU A 120 -5.34 2.64 22.89
CA LEU A 120 -4.84 1.28 23.01
C LEU A 120 -3.31 1.28 23.05
N ASP A 121 -2.76 0.53 23.99
CA ASP A 121 -1.31 0.41 24.13
C ASP A 121 -0.66 -0.30 22.95
N GLY A 122 0.56 0.15 22.62
CA GLY A 122 1.42 -0.53 21.67
C GLY A 122 1.09 -0.26 20.19
N GLU A 123 0.26 0.76 19.88
CA GLU A 123 0.01 1.17 18.50
C GLU A 123 1.33 1.52 17.78
N ILE A 124 1.51 1.01 16.57
CA ILE A 124 2.66 1.29 15.71
C ILE A 124 2.27 2.16 14.51
N PRO A 125 3.18 3.02 13.99
CA PRO A 125 2.83 3.99 12.94
C PRO A 125 2.76 3.41 11.52
N GLY A 126 3.19 2.16 11.31
CA GLY A 126 3.35 1.63 9.95
C GLY A 126 4.52 2.29 9.19
N ILE A 127 4.61 2.02 7.89
CA ILE A 127 5.68 2.50 7.01
C ILE A 127 5.06 3.07 5.73
N VAL A 128 5.34 4.35 5.45
CA VAL A 128 5.03 5.02 4.18
C VAL A 128 6.35 5.54 3.60
N PRO A 129 6.98 4.80 2.68
CA PRO A 129 8.32 5.12 2.21
C PRO A 129 8.34 6.37 1.33
N THR A 130 9.29 7.26 1.58
CA THR A 130 9.66 8.43 0.76
C THR A 130 11.06 8.22 0.17
N ARG A 131 11.53 9.11 -0.71
CA ARG A 131 12.95 9.08 -1.14
C ARG A 131 13.89 9.20 0.04
N ASP A 132 13.59 10.07 1.01
CA ASP A 132 14.40 10.26 2.21
C ASP A 132 14.34 9.04 3.12
N TRP A 133 13.20 8.35 3.19
CA TRP A 133 13.11 7.08 3.89
C TRP A 133 14.07 6.04 3.31
N TYR A 134 14.13 5.88 1.98
CA TYR A 134 15.10 4.98 1.34
C TYR A 134 16.54 5.38 1.64
N LYS A 135 16.85 6.68 1.57
CA LYS A 135 18.18 7.20 1.87
C LYS A 135 18.60 6.92 3.33
N SER A 136 17.73 7.15 4.29
CA SER A 136 18.01 6.90 5.70
C SER A 136 18.22 5.42 6.03
N HIS A 137 17.64 4.51 5.22
CA HIS A 137 17.83 3.07 5.31
C HIS A 137 18.98 2.56 4.41
N GLN A 138 19.87 3.45 3.98
CA GLN A 138 21.04 3.14 3.11
C GLN A 138 20.65 2.42 1.81
N ARG A 139 19.45 2.66 1.30
CA ARG A 139 18.93 2.09 0.05
C ARG A 139 18.91 3.15 -1.04
N ARG A 140 19.52 2.85 -2.19
CA ARG A 140 19.41 3.71 -3.36
C ARG A 140 17.98 3.62 -3.91
N TYR A 141 17.27 4.75 -3.93
CA TYR A 141 15.93 4.80 -4.53
C TYR A 141 15.96 4.43 -6.02
N SER A 142 14.98 3.65 -6.44
CA SER A 142 14.71 3.31 -7.83
C SER A 142 13.25 3.59 -8.17
N PRO A 143 12.94 4.11 -9.37
CA PRO A 143 11.54 4.30 -9.80
C PRO A 143 10.68 3.04 -9.75
N GLY A 144 11.27 1.86 -9.87
CA GLY A 144 10.58 0.58 -9.70
C GLY A 144 9.98 0.37 -8.30
N PHE A 145 10.49 1.05 -7.28
CA PHE A 145 9.93 0.96 -5.93
C PHE A 145 8.53 1.57 -5.86
N VAL A 146 8.30 2.74 -6.49
CA VAL A 146 6.96 3.35 -6.48
C VAL A 146 5.95 2.50 -7.25
N VAL A 147 6.36 1.80 -8.29
CA VAL A 147 5.50 0.88 -9.05
C VAL A 147 4.89 -0.17 -8.10
N ASN A 148 5.72 -0.81 -7.27
CA ASN A 148 5.23 -1.77 -6.28
C ASN A 148 4.40 -1.12 -5.17
N ASN A 149 4.84 0.03 -4.64
CA ASN A 149 4.12 0.73 -3.57
C ASN A 149 2.72 1.19 -4.02
N ALA A 150 2.55 1.54 -5.30
CA ALA A 150 1.27 2.01 -5.85
C ALA A 150 0.15 0.96 -5.81
N ILE A 151 0.49 -0.32 -5.71
CA ILE A 151 -0.47 -1.41 -5.54
C ILE A 151 -0.46 -2.00 -4.12
N GLY A 152 0.12 -1.25 -3.16
CA GLY A 152 0.20 -1.68 -1.77
C GLY A 152 1.15 -2.84 -1.51
N GLN A 153 2.18 -2.98 -2.34
CA GLN A 153 3.25 -3.95 -2.22
C GLN A 153 4.59 -3.22 -1.99
N GLY A 154 5.69 -3.95 -1.90
CA GLY A 154 7.00 -3.35 -1.67
C GLY A 154 7.23 -2.99 -0.21
N ASP A 155 7.64 -1.75 0.06
CA ASP A 155 8.04 -1.32 1.41
C ASP A 155 6.90 -0.60 2.17
N VAL A 156 5.74 -0.35 1.55
CA VAL A 156 4.57 0.18 2.26
C VAL A 156 3.99 -0.90 3.17
N ALA A 157 3.84 -0.56 4.45
CA ALA A 157 3.29 -1.47 5.46
C ALA A 157 2.46 -0.70 6.48
N ILE A 158 1.22 -1.10 6.68
CA ILE A 158 0.23 -0.37 7.48
C ILE A 158 -0.47 -1.30 8.46
N THR A 159 -1.01 -0.74 9.53
CA THR A 159 -1.87 -1.52 10.43
C THR A 159 -3.29 -1.61 9.86
N PRO A 160 -4.05 -2.67 10.19
CA PRO A 160 -5.47 -2.75 9.82
C PRO A 160 -6.29 -1.55 10.29
N LEU A 161 -5.98 -0.99 11.46
CA LEU A 161 -6.66 0.19 11.98
C LEU A 161 -6.39 1.42 11.10
N GLN A 162 -5.14 1.65 10.67
CA GLN A 162 -4.82 2.75 9.75
C GLN A 162 -5.58 2.62 8.43
N LEU A 163 -5.67 1.39 7.89
CA LEU A 163 -6.45 1.15 6.67
C LEU A 163 -7.92 1.52 6.87
N ALA A 164 -8.53 1.07 7.96
CA ALA A 164 -9.93 1.38 8.27
C ALA A 164 -10.15 2.89 8.44
N SER A 165 -9.26 3.58 9.17
CA SER A 165 -9.32 5.04 9.36
C SER A 165 -9.19 5.81 8.05
N ALA A 166 -8.26 5.40 7.17
CA ALA A 166 -8.08 6.02 5.86
C ALA A 166 -9.32 5.88 4.98
N TYR A 167 -9.96 4.70 4.98
CA TYR A 167 -11.20 4.50 4.24
C TYR A 167 -12.37 5.28 4.83
N ALA A 168 -12.46 5.40 6.16
CA ALA A 168 -13.46 6.25 6.81
C ALA A 168 -13.29 7.75 6.47
N ALA A 169 -12.05 8.19 6.19
CA ALA A 169 -11.77 9.57 5.78
C ALA A 169 -12.11 9.84 4.29
N LEU A 170 -12.39 8.82 3.49
CA LEU A 170 -12.77 8.95 2.07
C LEU A 170 -14.28 9.03 1.86
N ILE A 171 -15.07 8.79 2.90
CA ILE A 171 -16.55 8.80 2.87
C ILE A 171 -17.06 10.12 3.42
#